data_000e859faa08c18c9a54b787a0ee0e57
#
_entry.id   000e859faa08c18c9a54b787a0ee0e57
#
_cell.length_a   1.000
_cell.length_b   1.000
_cell.length_c   1.000
_cell.angle_alpha   90.00
_cell.angle_beta   90.00
_cell.angle_gamma   90.00
#
_symmetry.space_group_name_H-M   'P 1'
#
loop_
_entity.id
_entity.type
_entity.pdbx_description
1 polymer ?
#
loop_
_entity_poly.entity_id
_entity_poly.type
_entity_poly.pdbx_seq_one_letter_code
_entity_poly.pdbx_strand_id
1 'polypeptide(L)'
;MILKLIKQVYYLSRYIMASMFCLLFRHSYNIQILDREQTVKKILKSNCSVCRFGDGEFGIIQNKTSTFQDANALLGKRLYECLENKNSNVLVCLPSSLIDDKQMNYSARRFWREYIFKNKSFLAGISKDRVFGDTQFTRFYMDRKDKYATFQYVSLLKKIWNNRHLLIVEGFGSRLGVGNDLFDNALSIQRILCPSTNAYAKYSEILTRTEEYCNKNKCVLVLCALGMTATVLAYDLSMGGQQAIDIGHIDVEYCWFKMGATEKCLIPSKTVNECGVNTVLPIENELYNKQIVCKIS
;
A
#
# COMPACT_ATOMS: atom_id res chain seq x y z
N MET A 1 -20.60 -31.20 13.47
CA MET A 1 -19.36 -31.84 13.01
C MET A 1 -19.32 -31.97 11.49
N ILE A 2 -20.29 -32.58 10.83
CA ILE A 2 -20.32 -32.81 9.35
C ILE A 2 -20.23 -31.50 8.54
N LEU A 3 -20.97 -30.46 8.87
CA LEU A 3 -20.91 -29.16 8.16
C LEU A 3 -19.53 -28.48 8.25
N LYS A 4 -18.81 -28.66 9.35
CA LYS A 4 -17.45 -28.14 9.52
C LYS A 4 -16.45 -28.87 8.62
N LEU A 5 -16.62 -30.20 8.52
CA LEU A 5 -15.82 -31.05 7.64
C LEU A 5 -16.07 -30.71 6.16
N ILE A 6 -17.34 -30.59 5.76
CA ILE A 6 -17.69 -30.18 4.37
C ILE A 6 -17.07 -28.83 4.01
N LYS A 7 -17.14 -27.83 4.91
CA LYS A 7 -16.48 -26.54 4.69
C LYS A 7 -14.95 -26.68 4.55
N GLN A 8 -14.32 -27.48 5.39
CA GLN A 8 -12.87 -27.71 5.31
C GLN A 8 -12.48 -28.37 3.97
N VAL A 9 -13.19 -29.39 3.54
CA VAL A 9 -12.96 -30.06 2.24
C VAL A 9 -13.17 -29.07 1.08
N TYR A 10 -14.22 -28.28 1.13
CA TYR A 10 -14.49 -27.24 0.12
C TYR A 10 -13.34 -26.19 0.03
N TYR A 11 -12.88 -25.68 1.17
CA TYR A 11 -11.76 -24.73 1.19
C TYR A 11 -10.44 -25.36 0.72
N LEU A 12 -10.20 -26.61 1.06
CA LEU A 12 -9.03 -27.34 0.61
C LEU A 12 -9.05 -27.57 -0.90
N SER A 13 -10.20 -28.02 -1.45
CA SER A 13 -10.32 -28.23 -2.89
C SER A 13 -10.14 -26.96 -3.71
N ARG A 14 -10.70 -25.84 -3.22
CA ARG A 14 -10.48 -24.51 -3.85
C ARG A 14 -9.01 -24.11 -3.85
N TYR A 15 -8.32 -24.30 -2.74
CA TYR A 15 -6.91 -23.99 -2.64
C TYR A 15 -6.05 -24.86 -3.56
N ILE A 16 -6.40 -26.16 -3.69
CA ILE A 16 -5.71 -27.06 -4.62
C ILE A 16 -5.91 -26.59 -6.07
N MET A 17 -7.14 -26.30 -6.48
CA MET A 17 -7.45 -25.78 -7.82
C MET A 17 -6.71 -24.46 -8.10
N ALA A 18 -6.74 -23.53 -7.16
CA ALA A 18 -6.02 -22.25 -7.28
C ALA A 18 -4.51 -22.45 -7.38
N SER A 19 -3.96 -23.42 -6.63
CA SER A 19 -2.54 -23.74 -6.67
C SER A 19 -2.14 -24.36 -8.00
N MET A 20 -2.92 -25.30 -8.52
CA MET A 20 -2.69 -25.90 -9.86
C MET A 20 -2.79 -24.81 -10.96
N PHE A 21 -3.79 -23.95 -10.90
CA PHE A 21 -3.93 -22.83 -11.84
C PHE A 21 -2.68 -21.93 -11.81
N CYS A 22 -2.24 -21.52 -10.62
CA CYS A 22 -1.05 -20.69 -10.48
C CYS A 22 0.23 -21.38 -11.00
N LEU A 23 0.38 -22.68 -10.80
CA LEU A 23 1.53 -23.43 -11.31
C LEU A 23 1.54 -23.50 -12.85
N LEU A 24 0.38 -23.68 -13.46
CA LEU A 24 0.27 -23.89 -14.91
C LEU A 24 0.16 -22.59 -15.71
N PHE A 25 -0.54 -21.58 -15.18
CA PHE A 25 -0.98 -20.43 -15.96
C PHE A 25 -0.44 -19.08 -15.45
N ARG A 26 0.16 -18.99 -14.27
CA ARG A 26 0.67 -17.71 -13.74
C ARG A 26 1.66 -17.04 -14.71
N HIS A 27 2.54 -17.80 -15.31
CA HIS A 27 3.52 -17.30 -16.29
C HIS A 27 2.89 -16.79 -17.58
N SER A 28 1.68 -17.24 -17.94
CA SER A 28 0.98 -16.75 -19.16
C SER A 28 0.55 -15.29 -19.07
N TYR A 29 0.52 -14.70 -17.87
CA TYR A 29 0.25 -13.26 -17.75
C TYR A 29 1.37 -12.41 -18.36
N ASN A 30 2.60 -12.93 -18.44
CA ASN A 30 3.76 -12.24 -19.02
C ASN A 30 3.95 -10.79 -18.48
N ILE A 31 3.60 -10.57 -17.22
CA ILE A 31 3.78 -9.29 -16.52
C ILE A 31 5.18 -9.28 -15.93
N GLN A 32 5.93 -8.19 -16.15
CA GLN A 32 7.24 -7.99 -15.54
C GLN A 32 7.11 -7.13 -14.29
N ILE A 33 7.50 -7.66 -13.14
CA ILE A 33 7.47 -6.96 -11.85
C ILE A 33 8.87 -7.02 -11.25
N LEU A 34 9.42 -5.86 -10.88
CA LEU A 34 10.65 -5.76 -10.12
C LEU A 34 10.48 -6.44 -8.75
N ASP A 35 11.56 -6.91 -8.17
CA ASP A 35 11.51 -7.28 -6.76
C ASP A 35 11.45 -6.02 -5.86
N ARG A 36 11.22 -6.21 -4.55
CA ARG A 36 11.06 -5.11 -3.59
C ARG A 36 12.30 -4.20 -3.50
N GLU A 37 13.52 -4.79 -3.58
CA GLU A 37 14.77 -4.01 -3.51
C GLU A 37 15.03 -3.23 -4.80
N GLN A 38 14.78 -3.86 -5.94
CA GLN A 38 14.85 -3.21 -7.25
C GLN A 38 13.83 -2.07 -7.35
N THR A 39 12.64 -2.25 -6.78
CA THR A 39 11.61 -1.21 -6.69
C THR A 39 12.13 0.00 -5.90
N VAL A 40 12.67 -0.21 -4.71
CA VAL A 40 13.25 0.88 -3.90
C VAL A 40 14.43 1.55 -4.62
N LYS A 41 15.34 0.75 -5.21
CA LYS A 41 16.47 1.29 -5.99
C LYS A 41 16.00 2.14 -7.19
N LYS A 42 14.91 1.74 -7.86
CA LYS A 42 14.31 2.52 -8.95
C LYS A 42 13.74 3.85 -8.43
N ILE A 43 13.02 3.84 -7.32
CA ILE A 43 12.50 5.07 -6.69
C ILE A 43 13.65 6.03 -6.36
N LEU A 44 14.71 5.53 -5.73
CA LEU A 44 15.89 6.32 -5.36
C LEU A 44 16.64 6.90 -6.58
N LYS A 45 16.72 6.12 -7.67
CA LYS A 45 17.46 6.54 -8.87
C LYS A 45 16.71 7.58 -9.69
N SER A 46 15.39 7.44 -9.82
CA SER A 46 14.59 8.27 -10.73
C SER A 46 13.75 9.33 -10.03
N ASN A 47 13.70 9.34 -8.70
CA ASN A 47 12.79 10.18 -7.89
C ASN A 47 11.33 10.11 -8.38
N CYS A 48 10.92 8.96 -8.92
CA CYS A 48 9.56 8.78 -9.42
C CYS A 48 8.54 8.73 -8.27
N SER A 49 7.32 9.13 -8.58
CA SER A 49 6.16 8.88 -7.75
C SER A 49 5.74 7.42 -7.81
N VAL A 50 4.97 6.95 -6.84
CA VAL A 50 4.57 5.53 -6.76
C VAL A 50 3.08 5.40 -6.55
N CYS A 51 2.43 4.64 -7.43
CA CYS A 51 1.04 4.22 -7.35
C CYS A 51 0.99 2.72 -7.08
N ARG A 52 0.41 2.30 -5.94
CA ARG A 52 0.38 0.90 -5.55
C ARG A 52 -0.98 0.28 -5.82
N PHE A 53 -0.96 -0.93 -6.37
CA PHE A 53 -2.16 -1.73 -6.60
C PHE A 53 -2.09 -3.03 -5.82
N GLY A 54 -3.20 -3.37 -5.18
CA GLY A 54 -3.43 -4.60 -4.46
C GLY A 54 -4.84 -5.11 -4.71
N ASP A 55 -5.27 -6.05 -3.90
CA ASP A 55 -6.63 -6.61 -3.95
C ASP A 55 -7.71 -5.54 -3.74
N GLY A 56 -7.42 -4.53 -2.93
CA GLY A 56 -8.31 -3.40 -2.68
C GLY A 56 -8.56 -2.54 -3.91
N GLU A 57 -7.51 -2.03 -4.54
CA GLU A 57 -7.57 -1.19 -5.75
C GLU A 57 -8.22 -1.97 -6.90
N PHE A 58 -7.81 -3.21 -7.11
CA PHE A 58 -8.45 -4.08 -8.12
C PHE A 58 -9.92 -4.36 -7.80
N GLY A 59 -10.27 -4.42 -6.50
CA GLY A 59 -11.65 -4.57 -6.06
C GLY A 59 -12.50 -3.36 -6.45
N ILE A 60 -12.04 -2.14 -6.16
CA ILE A 60 -12.76 -0.90 -6.51
C ILE A 60 -12.89 -0.73 -8.04
N ILE A 61 -11.84 -1.04 -8.82
CA ILE A 61 -11.94 -1.05 -10.29
C ILE A 61 -13.07 -1.97 -10.77
N GLN A 62 -13.28 -3.10 -10.08
CA GLN A 62 -14.35 -4.05 -10.37
C GLN A 62 -15.68 -3.70 -9.67
N ASN A 63 -15.83 -2.48 -9.16
CA ASN A 63 -17.01 -1.98 -8.44
C ASN A 63 -17.38 -2.81 -7.19
N LYS A 64 -16.37 -3.25 -6.43
CA LYS A 64 -16.54 -3.98 -5.17
C LYS A 64 -16.23 -3.09 -3.98
N THR A 65 -16.98 -3.23 -2.88
CA THR A 65 -16.69 -2.58 -1.60
C THR A 65 -15.51 -3.26 -0.89
N SER A 66 -14.69 -2.47 -0.23
CA SER A 66 -13.64 -2.92 0.69
C SER A 66 -13.98 -2.55 2.13
N THR A 67 -13.13 -2.92 3.07
CA THR A 67 -13.35 -2.69 4.52
C THR A 67 -13.41 -1.19 4.89
N PHE A 68 -12.73 -0.33 4.14
CA PHE A 68 -12.58 1.10 4.46
C PHE A 68 -12.87 2.04 3.27
N GLN A 69 -13.34 1.46 2.16
CA GLN A 69 -13.74 2.21 0.97
C GLN A 69 -14.92 1.50 0.30
N ASP A 70 -16.06 2.16 0.27
CA ASP A 70 -17.23 1.70 -0.46
C ASP A 70 -16.98 1.68 -1.96
N ALA A 71 -17.71 0.82 -2.66
CA ALA A 71 -17.67 0.80 -4.12
C ALA A 71 -17.99 2.20 -4.67
N ASN A 72 -17.12 2.70 -5.54
CA ASN A 72 -17.24 4.01 -6.13
C ASN A 72 -16.76 3.96 -7.58
N ALA A 73 -17.69 4.12 -8.53
CA ALA A 73 -17.39 3.99 -9.94
C ALA A 73 -16.39 5.05 -10.45
N LEU A 74 -16.44 6.27 -9.89
CA LEU A 74 -15.51 7.33 -10.27
C LEU A 74 -14.10 7.01 -9.77
N LEU A 75 -13.95 6.58 -8.53
CA LEU A 75 -12.66 6.11 -8.00
C LEU A 75 -12.15 4.92 -8.81
N GLY A 76 -13.02 3.96 -9.15
CA GLY A 76 -12.66 2.81 -9.97
C GLY A 76 -12.12 3.20 -11.34
N LYS A 77 -12.77 4.17 -12.01
CA LYS A 77 -12.28 4.73 -13.28
C LYS A 77 -10.91 5.40 -13.11
N ARG A 78 -10.74 6.22 -12.09
CA ARG A 78 -9.45 6.91 -11.80
C ARG A 78 -8.33 5.92 -11.50
N LEU A 79 -8.59 4.88 -10.70
CA LEU A 79 -7.63 3.82 -10.44
C LEU A 79 -7.24 3.08 -11.73
N TYR A 80 -8.20 2.81 -12.62
CA TYR A 80 -7.90 2.19 -13.91
C TYR A 80 -7.02 3.09 -14.79
N GLU A 81 -7.28 4.39 -14.83
CA GLU A 81 -6.42 5.39 -15.51
C GLU A 81 -4.98 5.38 -14.92
N CYS A 82 -4.84 5.34 -13.61
CA CYS A 82 -3.52 5.21 -12.96
C CYS A 82 -2.83 3.89 -13.32
N LEU A 83 -3.60 2.78 -13.38
CA LEU A 83 -3.08 1.46 -13.72
C LEU A 83 -2.54 1.43 -15.16
N GLU A 84 -3.18 2.07 -16.09
CA GLU A 84 -2.79 2.11 -17.52
C GLU A 84 -1.82 3.26 -17.86
N ASN A 85 -1.43 4.07 -16.85
CA ASN A 85 -0.52 5.19 -17.05
C ASN A 85 0.86 4.74 -17.55
N LYS A 86 1.40 5.44 -18.57
CA LYS A 86 2.71 5.18 -19.18
C LYS A 86 3.74 6.29 -18.91
N ASN A 87 3.41 7.27 -18.08
CA ASN A 87 4.35 8.33 -17.72
C ASN A 87 5.50 7.78 -16.88
N SER A 88 6.72 8.00 -17.31
CA SER A 88 7.95 7.52 -16.65
C SER A 88 8.17 8.10 -15.23
N ASN A 89 7.53 9.24 -14.92
CA ASN A 89 7.59 9.85 -13.59
C ASN A 89 6.74 9.12 -12.55
N VAL A 90 5.91 8.15 -12.96
CA VAL A 90 5.08 7.33 -12.08
C VAL A 90 5.47 5.87 -12.22
N LEU A 91 5.91 5.28 -11.14
CA LEU A 91 6.10 3.83 -11.03
C LEU A 91 4.80 3.19 -10.53
N VAL A 92 4.11 2.52 -11.43
CA VAL A 92 2.96 1.67 -11.06
C VAL A 92 3.49 0.37 -10.47
N CYS A 93 3.02 0.01 -9.28
CA CYS A 93 3.43 -1.20 -8.57
C CYS A 93 2.29 -2.20 -8.52
N LEU A 94 2.59 -3.46 -8.80
CA LEU A 94 1.71 -4.61 -8.70
C LEU A 94 2.25 -5.62 -7.67
N PRO A 95 1.40 -6.47 -7.07
CA PRO A 95 1.88 -7.49 -6.15
C PRO A 95 2.79 -8.50 -6.87
N SER A 96 4.02 -8.67 -6.39
CA SER A 96 4.95 -9.68 -6.94
C SER A 96 4.39 -11.10 -6.86
N SER A 97 3.42 -11.34 -5.96
CA SER A 97 2.65 -12.58 -5.89
C SER A 97 1.88 -12.92 -7.16
N LEU A 98 1.65 -11.97 -8.06
CA LEU A 98 1.04 -12.26 -9.37
C LEU A 98 1.96 -13.12 -10.24
N ILE A 99 3.28 -13.04 -10.05
CA ILE A 99 4.28 -13.78 -10.84
C ILE A 99 5.04 -14.84 -10.01
N ASP A 100 5.33 -14.56 -8.73
CA ASP A 100 6.01 -15.51 -7.85
C ASP A 100 5.56 -15.32 -6.39
N ASP A 101 5.28 -16.42 -5.68
CA ASP A 101 4.89 -16.42 -4.27
C ASP A 101 5.83 -17.22 -3.36
N LYS A 102 7.03 -17.59 -3.87
CA LYS A 102 7.96 -18.45 -3.13
C LYS A 102 8.42 -17.84 -1.80
N GLN A 103 8.53 -16.52 -1.75
CA GLN A 103 8.98 -15.81 -0.55
C GLN A 103 7.84 -15.50 0.43
N MET A 104 6.59 -15.82 0.11
CA MET A 104 5.46 -15.61 0.99
C MET A 104 5.30 -16.70 2.02
N ASN A 105 4.81 -16.35 3.21
CA ASN A 105 4.35 -17.32 4.19
C ASN A 105 3.10 -18.06 3.67
N TYR A 106 2.68 -19.11 4.39
CA TYR A 106 1.57 -19.96 3.95
C TYR A 106 0.25 -19.17 3.79
N SER A 107 -0.08 -18.32 4.75
CA SER A 107 -1.34 -17.55 4.75
C SER A 107 -1.42 -16.59 3.56
N ALA A 108 -0.38 -15.78 3.35
CA ALA A 108 -0.29 -14.85 2.23
C ALA A 108 -0.30 -15.57 0.87
N ARG A 109 0.44 -16.69 0.77
CA ARG A 109 0.46 -17.52 -0.44
C ARG A 109 -0.92 -18.06 -0.78
N ARG A 110 -1.62 -18.59 0.22
CA ARG A 110 -2.98 -19.11 0.05
C ARG A 110 -3.92 -18.02 -0.42
N PHE A 111 -3.92 -16.86 0.24
CA PHE A 111 -4.72 -15.71 -0.14
C PHE A 111 -4.49 -15.30 -1.60
N TRP A 112 -3.25 -15.09 -2.00
CA TRP A 112 -2.93 -14.63 -3.35
C TRP A 112 -3.24 -15.68 -4.44
N ARG A 113 -3.02 -16.95 -4.18
CA ARG A 113 -3.41 -18.01 -5.14
C ARG A 113 -4.92 -18.05 -5.37
N GLU A 114 -5.71 -18.02 -4.29
CA GLU A 114 -7.18 -17.96 -4.40
C GLU A 114 -7.63 -16.67 -5.07
N TYR A 115 -7.00 -15.54 -4.78
CA TYR A 115 -7.28 -14.24 -5.40
C TYR A 115 -7.01 -14.26 -6.91
N ILE A 116 -5.84 -14.73 -7.33
CA ILE A 116 -5.44 -14.85 -8.76
C ILE A 116 -6.42 -15.75 -9.50
N PHE A 117 -6.74 -16.90 -8.96
CA PHE A 117 -7.69 -17.83 -9.57
C PHE A 117 -9.07 -17.22 -9.78
N LYS A 118 -9.57 -16.52 -8.75
CA LYS A 118 -10.89 -15.86 -8.79
C LYS A 118 -10.94 -14.69 -9.77
N ASN A 119 -9.86 -13.93 -9.92
CA ASN A 119 -9.79 -12.72 -10.72
C ASN A 119 -8.98 -12.89 -12.02
N LYS A 120 -8.79 -14.11 -12.49
CA LYS A 120 -7.92 -14.45 -13.63
C LYS A 120 -8.20 -13.66 -14.90
N SER A 121 -9.47 -13.45 -15.24
CA SER A 121 -9.86 -12.69 -16.43
C SER A 121 -9.50 -11.21 -16.34
N PHE A 122 -9.72 -10.60 -15.18
CA PHE A 122 -9.31 -9.21 -14.92
C PHE A 122 -7.78 -9.06 -15.00
N LEU A 123 -7.05 -9.94 -14.32
CA LEU A 123 -5.59 -9.90 -14.28
C LEU A 123 -4.94 -10.14 -15.64
N ALA A 124 -5.57 -10.96 -16.49
CA ALA A 124 -5.12 -11.18 -17.86
C ALA A 124 -5.23 -9.94 -18.76
N GLY A 125 -6.12 -9.00 -18.42
CA GLY A 125 -6.33 -7.74 -19.11
C GLY A 125 -5.35 -6.63 -18.73
N ILE A 126 -4.51 -6.81 -17.70
CA ILE A 126 -3.50 -5.80 -17.32
C ILE A 126 -2.45 -5.69 -18.44
N SER A 127 -2.11 -4.44 -18.79
CA SER A 127 -1.09 -4.12 -19.81
C SER A 127 0.24 -4.79 -19.50
N LYS A 128 0.94 -5.26 -20.55
CA LYS A 128 2.17 -6.06 -20.46
C LYS A 128 3.38 -5.34 -21.06
N ASP A 129 3.20 -4.12 -21.50
CA ASP A 129 4.18 -3.37 -22.28
C ASP A 129 5.17 -2.56 -21.45
N ARG A 130 5.20 -2.81 -20.13
CA ARG A 130 6.08 -2.11 -19.19
C ARG A 130 6.51 -2.98 -18.00
N VAL A 131 7.50 -2.49 -17.28
CA VAL A 131 7.99 -3.08 -16.03
C VAL A 131 7.31 -2.36 -14.86
N PHE A 132 6.65 -3.12 -14.00
CA PHE A 132 6.03 -2.64 -12.77
C PHE A 132 6.98 -2.73 -11.58
N GLY A 133 6.74 -1.90 -10.55
CA GLY A 133 7.34 -2.11 -9.24
C GLY A 133 6.58 -3.19 -8.45
N ASP A 134 7.15 -3.60 -7.33
CA ASP A 134 6.49 -4.50 -6.38
C ASP A 134 5.68 -3.71 -5.35
N THR A 135 4.36 -3.86 -5.32
CA THR A 135 3.50 -3.27 -4.27
C THR A 135 3.93 -3.67 -2.86
N GLN A 136 4.52 -4.86 -2.73
CA GLN A 136 4.94 -5.39 -1.43
C GLN A 136 6.25 -4.79 -0.92
N PHE A 137 6.81 -3.77 -1.61
CA PHE A 137 7.98 -3.04 -1.09
C PHE A 137 7.69 -2.37 0.27
N THR A 138 6.42 -2.06 0.57
CA THR A 138 5.97 -1.53 1.87
C THR A 138 5.36 -2.58 2.79
N ARG A 139 5.10 -3.81 2.30
CA ARG A 139 4.62 -4.95 3.10
C ARG A 139 5.74 -5.97 3.25
N PHE A 140 6.78 -5.57 3.92
CA PHE A 140 8.09 -6.22 3.86
C PHE A 140 8.33 -7.26 4.97
N TYR A 141 7.43 -7.42 5.94
CA TYR A 141 7.68 -8.24 7.11
C TYR A 141 6.63 -9.34 7.31
N MET A 142 5.36 -8.99 7.55
CA MET A 142 4.37 -9.94 8.06
C MET A 142 4.06 -11.08 7.08
N ASP A 143 3.92 -10.77 5.80
CA ASP A 143 3.53 -11.75 4.78
C ASP A 143 4.71 -12.59 4.24
N ARG A 144 5.93 -12.38 4.73
CA ARG A 144 7.15 -13.07 4.26
C ARG A 144 7.53 -14.26 5.12
N LYS A 145 8.12 -15.28 4.48
CA LYS A 145 8.75 -16.43 5.16
C LYS A 145 10.05 -16.04 5.85
N ASP A 146 10.94 -15.41 5.07
CA ASP A 146 12.25 -15.00 5.53
C ASP A 146 12.17 -13.58 6.11
N LYS A 147 12.51 -13.47 7.36
CA LYS A 147 12.54 -12.23 8.13
C LYS A 147 13.97 -11.74 8.44
N TYR A 148 14.99 -12.52 8.14
CA TYR A 148 16.37 -12.21 8.51
C TYR A 148 16.91 -10.96 7.79
N ALA A 149 16.63 -10.80 6.52
CA ALA A 149 17.06 -9.64 5.75
C ALA A 149 16.22 -8.36 5.99
N THR A 150 15.28 -8.38 6.93
CA THR A 150 14.36 -7.24 7.14
C THR A 150 15.10 -6.00 7.59
N PHE A 151 16.12 -6.13 8.45
CA PHE A 151 16.88 -4.98 8.95
C PHE A 151 17.61 -4.25 7.81
N GLN A 152 18.33 -5.00 6.95
CA GLN A 152 19.03 -4.41 5.79
C GLN A 152 18.03 -3.78 4.81
N TYR A 153 16.89 -4.44 4.61
CA TYR A 153 15.85 -3.93 3.75
C TYR A 153 15.25 -2.62 4.27
N VAL A 154 14.94 -2.53 5.56
CA VAL A 154 14.46 -1.30 6.20
C VAL A 154 15.48 -0.17 6.06
N SER A 155 16.77 -0.47 6.23
CA SER A 155 17.84 0.52 6.03
C SER A 155 17.89 1.05 4.59
N LEU A 156 17.63 0.19 3.60
CA LEU A 156 17.50 0.61 2.21
C LEU A 156 16.24 1.47 2.00
N LEU A 157 15.11 1.06 2.57
CA LEU A 157 13.83 1.73 2.45
C LEU A 157 13.87 3.15 3.03
N LYS A 158 14.50 3.31 4.21
CA LYS A 158 14.66 4.61 4.88
C LYS A 158 15.45 5.62 4.04
N LYS A 159 16.23 5.20 3.04
CA LYS A 159 16.92 6.12 2.13
C LYS A 159 15.97 6.96 1.28
N ILE A 160 14.72 6.52 1.06
CA ILE A 160 13.73 7.27 0.27
C ILE A 160 13.46 8.65 0.88
N TRP A 161 13.40 8.73 2.21
CA TRP A 161 13.08 9.98 2.93
C TRP A 161 14.25 10.55 3.72
N ASN A 162 15.44 9.99 3.54
CA ASN A 162 16.63 10.47 4.25
C ASN A 162 16.94 11.92 3.88
N ASN A 163 17.09 12.78 4.90
CA ASN A 163 17.35 14.22 4.74
C ASN A 163 16.33 14.94 3.84
N ARG A 164 15.05 14.55 3.91
CA ARG A 164 13.97 15.20 3.14
C ARG A 164 12.91 15.81 4.05
N HIS A 165 12.27 16.86 3.59
CA HIS A 165 11.04 17.39 4.18
C HIS A 165 9.86 16.50 3.75
N LEU A 166 9.10 16.00 4.71
CA LEU A 166 7.97 15.10 4.47
C LEU A 166 6.65 15.81 4.72
N LEU A 167 5.71 15.62 3.80
CA LEU A 167 4.29 15.82 4.04
C LEU A 167 3.60 14.45 4.06
N ILE A 168 3.10 14.04 5.21
CA ILE A 168 2.35 12.79 5.35
C ILE A 168 0.85 13.10 5.23
N VAL A 169 0.20 12.54 4.21
CA VAL A 169 -1.25 12.62 4.01
C VAL A 169 -1.86 11.29 4.42
N GLU A 170 -2.51 11.27 5.58
CA GLU A 170 -2.90 10.02 6.23
C GLU A 170 -4.31 10.07 6.82
N GLY A 171 -4.95 8.91 6.97
CA GLY A 171 -6.23 8.79 7.65
C GLY A 171 -6.11 9.03 9.17
N PHE A 172 -7.17 9.56 9.78
CA PHE A 172 -7.26 9.67 11.24
C PHE A 172 -6.95 8.33 11.90
N GLY A 173 -6.01 8.31 12.82
CA GLY A 173 -5.60 7.11 13.52
C GLY A 173 -4.48 6.29 12.85
N SER A 174 -4.06 6.60 11.64
CA SER A 174 -2.90 5.94 11.00
C SER A 174 -1.60 6.25 11.73
N ARG A 175 -1.35 7.52 12.04
CA ARG A 175 -0.23 8.00 12.89
C ARG A 175 1.12 7.44 12.49
N LEU A 176 1.44 7.54 11.19
CA LEU A 176 2.67 6.99 10.62
C LEU A 176 3.91 7.54 11.32
N GLY A 177 4.81 6.65 11.74
CA GLY A 177 6.06 6.98 12.45
C GLY A 177 5.89 7.40 13.91
N VAL A 178 4.65 7.55 14.41
CA VAL A 178 4.44 7.92 15.81
C VAL A 178 4.76 6.71 16.69
N GLY A 179 5.66 6.94 17.71
CA GLY A 179 6.09 5.89 18.63
C GLY A 179 7.11 4.90 18.05
N ASN A 180 7.72 5.20 16.91
CA ASN A 180 8.82 4.45 16.33
C ASN A 180 9.77 5.35 15.54
N ASP A 181 10.92 4.82 15.14
CA ASP A 181 12.01 5.54 14.46
C ASP A 181 11.98 5.44 12.93
N LEU A 182 10.84 5.08 12.32
CA LEU A 182 10.75 4.87 10.86
C LEU A 182 11.18 6.10 10.06
N PHE A 183 10.79 7.29 10.50
CA PHE A 183 11.03 8.56 9.81
C PHE A 183 12.03 9.49 10.53
N ASP A 184 12.78 9.00 11.52
CA ASP A 184 13.71 9.83 12.30
C ASP A 184 14.86 10.43 11.47
N ASN A 185 15.14 9.87 10.31
CA ASN A 185 16.13 10.39 9.38
C ASN A 185 15.59 11.42 8.37
N ALA A 186 14.32 11.83 8.49
CA ALA A 186 13.75 12.93 7.74
C ALA A 186 14.18 14.29 8.36
N LEU A 187 14.26 15.34 7.53
CA LEU A 187 14.56 16.70 8.01
C LEU A 187 13.41 17.30 8.80
N SER A 188 12.20 17.08 8.37
CA SER A 188 10.98 17.51 9.04
C SER A 188 9.78 16.68 8.59
N ILE A 189 8.76 16.66 9.44
CA ILE A 189 7.49 15.99 9.15
C ILE A 189 6.36 16.97 9.39
N GLN A 190 5.48 17.11 8.40
CA GLN A 190 4.17 17.78 8.52
C GLN A 190 3.07 16.81 8.07
N ARG A 191 1.83 17.06 8.52
CA ARG A 191 0.74 16.11 8.32
C ARG A 191 -0.55 16.79 7.89
N ILE A 192 -1.22 16.18 6.91
CA ILE A 192 -2.63 16.42 6.60
C ILE A 192 -3.41 15.18 7.06
N LEU A 193 -4.34 15.38 7.99
CA LEU A 193 -5.20 14.31 8.48
C LEU A 193 -6.52 14.29 7.69
N CYS A 194 -6.90 13.12 7.21
CA CYS A 194 -8.05 12.89 6.35
C CYS A 194 -8.98 11.82 6.96
N PRO A 195 -10.21 11.65 6.44
CA PRO A 195 -11.08 10.58 6.87
C PRO A 195 -10.39 9.21 6.77
N SER A 196 -10.56 8.37 7.80
CA SER A 196 -9.98 7.02 7.84
C SER A 196 -10.72 6.01 6.96
N THR A 197 -11.96 6.32 6.60
CA THR A 197 -12.82 5.56 5.70
C THR A 197 -13.39 6.48 4.64
N ASN A 198 -13.63 5.95 3.44
CA ASN A 198 -14.22 6.69 2.32
C ASN A 198 -13.51 8.03 2.02
N ALA A 199 -12.19 8.11 2.18
CA ALA A 199 -11.40 9.32 1.99
C ALA A 199 -11.62 9.95 0.59
N TYR A 200 -11.97 9.15 -0.41
CA TYR A 200 -12.26 9.64 -1.76
C TYR A 200 -13.47 10.60 -1.81
N ALA A 201 -14.39 10.53 -0.86
CA ALA A 201 -15.50 11.49 -0.76
C ALA A 201 -15.02 12.95 -0.55
N LYS A 202 -13.80 13.11 0.01
CA LYS A 202 -13.15 14.41 0.24
C LYS A 202 -11.97 14.67 -0.70
N TYR A 203 -11.89 13.92 -1.79
CA TYR A 203 -10.70 13.89 -2.66
C TYR A 203 -10.27 15.27 -3.15
N SER A 204 -11.21 16.09 -3.66
CA SER A 204 -10.87 17.41 -4.19
C SER A 204 -10.27 18.32 -3.11
N GLU A 205 -10.79 18.27 -1.89
CA GLU A 205 -10.25 19.04 -0.77
C GLU A 205 -8.86 18.54 -0.37
N ILE A 206 -8.67 17.20 -0.30
CA ILE A 206 -7.39 16.57 0.02
C ILE A 206 -6.32 16.97 -1.01
N LEU A 207 -6.63 16.89 -2.29
CA LEU A 207 -5.71 17.26 -3.37
C LEU A 207 -5.35 18.75 -3.26
N THR A 208 -6.35 19.64 -3.20
CA THR A 208 -6.14 21.09 -3.12
C THR A 208 -5.26 21.47 -1.92
N ARG A 209 -5.55 20.95 -0.71
CA ARG A 209 -4.74 21.25 0.49
C ARG A 209 -3.33 20.72 0.38
N THR A 210 -3.15 19.57 -0.25
CA THR A 210 -1.82 19.00 -0.46
C THR A 210 -1.01 19.85 -1.45
N GLU A 211 -1.61 20.26 -2.56
CA GLU A 211 -0.98 21.14 -3.56
C GLU A 211 -0.65 22.52 -2.98
N GLU A 212 -1.57 23.14 -2.23
CA GLU A 212 -1.32 24.42 -1.55
C GLU A 212 -0.11 24.35 -0.62
N TYR A 213 0.02 23.24 0.13
CA TYR A 213 1.19 23.04 1.00
C TYR A 213 2.47 22.88 0.20
N CYS A 214 2.48 22.05 -0.85
CA CYS A 214 3.65 21.81 -1.69
C CYS A 214 4.10 23.08 -2.44
N ASN A 215 3.16 23.90 -2.90
CA ASN A 215 3.46 25.16 -3.59
C ASN A 215 4.14 26.18 -2.66
N LYS A 216 3.78 26.19 -1.38
CA LYS A 216 4.39 27.07 -0.36
C LYS A 216 5.74 26.53 0.14
N ASN A 217 5.96 25.22 0.07
CA ASN A 217 7.11 24.53 0.65
C ASN A 217 7.80 23.70 -0.44
N LYS A 218 8.93 24.18 -0.94
CA LYS A 218 9.67 23.51 -2.03
C LYS A 218 10.36 22.23 -1.54
N CYS A 219 10.61 21.30 -2.46
CA CYS A 219 11.37 20.07 -2.22
C CYS A 219 10.74 19.10 -1.20
N VAL A 220 9.43 19.16 -1.00
CA VAL A 220 8.70 18.23 -0.13
C VAL A 220 8.54 16.88 -0.82
N LEU A 221 8.71 15.79 -0.08
CA LEU A 221 8.24 14.45 -0.47
C LEU A 221 6.88 14.20 0.16
N VAL A 222 5.88 13.93 -0.66
CA VAL A 222 4.54 13.56 -0.16
C VAL A 222 4.46 12.05 0.04
N LEU A 223 4.09 11.63 1.24
CA LEU A 223 3.83 10.23 1.59
C LEU A 223 2.33 10.04 1.82
N CYS A 224 1.69 9.20 1.01
CA CYS A 224 0.24 9.00 1.03
C CYS A 224 -0.12 7.67 1.71
N ALA A 225 -1.05 7.70 2.67
CA ALA A 225 -1.57 6.54 3.39
C ALA A 225 -3.08 6.67 3.62
N LEU A 226 -3.85 6.58 2.52
CA LEU A 226 -5.32 6.79 2.48
C LEU A 226 -6.05 5.64 1.78
N GLY A 227 -5.55 4.41 1.90
CA GLY A 227 -6.08 3.28 1.14
C GLY A 227 -6.04 3.56 -0.36
N MET A 228 -7.09 3.18 -1.09
CA MET A 228 -7.16 3.32 -2.56
C MET A 228 -7.10 4.78 -3.03
N THR A 229 -7.49 5.73 -2.17
CA THR A 229 -7.40 7.16 -2.47
C THR A 229 -5.93 7.62 -2.56
N ALA A 230 -5.01 6.97 -1.83
CA ALA A 230 -3.58 7.30 -1.87
C ALA A 230 -2.98 7.08 -3.27
N THR A 231 -3.40 6.04 -3.97
CA THR A 231 -2.94 5.71 -5.33
C THR A 231 -3.28 6.82 -6.32
N VAL A 232 -4.53 7.32 -6.29
CA VAL A 232 -4.97 8.41 -7.18
C VAL A 232 -4.31 9.73 -6.77
N LEU A 233 -4.17 10.01 -5.46
CA LEU A 233 -3.51 11.21 -4.96
C LEU A 233 -2.05 11.26 -5.40
N ALA A 234 -1.30 10.17 -5.25
CA ALA A 234 0.09 10.09 -5.69
C ALA A 234 0.23 10.29 -7.22
N TYR A 235 -0.73 9.78 -7.98
CA TYR A 235 -0.78 9.98 -9.42
C TYR A 235 -0.99 11.44 -9.80
N ASP A 236 -2.03 12.10 -9.27
CA ASP A 236 -2.39 13.46 -9.63
C ASP A 236 -1.30 14.46 -9.21
N LEU A 237 -0.75 14.30 -8.01
CA LEU A 237 0.41 15.10 -7.56
C LEU A 237 1.61 14.93 -8.50
N SER A 238 1.87 13.71 -8.97
CA SER A 238 2.94 13.46 -9.94
C SER A 238 2.71 14.14 -11.28
N MET A 239 1.45 14.18 -11.75
CA MET A 239 1.09 14.91 -12.98
C MET A 239 1.28 16.43 -12.81
N GLY A 240 1.11 16.95 -11.59
CA GLY A 240 1.43 18.33 -11.21
C GLY A 240 2.92 18.58 -10.94
N GLY A 241 3.81 17.59 -11.15
CA GLY A 241 5.27 17.73 -10.94
C GLY A 241 5.73 17.52 -9.49
N GLN A 242 4.84 17.12 -8.58
CA GLN A 242 5.15 16.86 -7.19
C GLN A 242 5.42 15.37 -6.95
N GLN A 243 6.60 15.00 -6.41
CA GLN A 243 6.86 13.61 -6.06
C GLN A 243 5.96 13.17 -4.89
N ALA A 244 5.19 12.12 -5.12
CA ALA A 244 4.31 11.52 -4.13
C ALA A 244 4.41 9.99 -4.16
N ILE A 245 4.43 9.37 -2.99
CA ILE A 245 4.56 7.91 -2.84
C ILE A 245 3.40 7.39 -2.00
N ASP A 246 2.58 6.53 -2.61
CA ASP A 246 1.68 5.69 -1.84
C ASP A 246 2.50 4.67 -1.06
N ILE A 247 2.52 4.83 0.26
CA ILE A 247 3.27 3.96 1.19
C ILE A 247 2.38 3.00 1.97
N GLY A 248 1.06 3.18 1.89
CA GLY A 248 0.08 2.32 2.55
C GLY A 248 0.42 1.97 3.99
N HIS A 249 0.48 0.70 4.29
CA HIS A 249 0.66 0.10 5.62
C HIS A 249 2.11 0.00 6.13
N ILE A 250 3.04 0.75 5.58
CA ILE A 250 4.47 0.64 5.89
C ILE A 250 4.78 0.74 7.39
N ASP A 251 4.10 1.63 8.09
CA ASP A 251 4.34 1.86 9.52
C ASP A 251 3.85 0.70 10.39
N VAL A 252 2.72 0.09 10.04
CA VAL A 252 2.21 -1.12 10.71
C VAL A 252 3.19 -2.29 10.52
N GLU A 253 3.69 -2.50 9.32
CA GLU A 253 4.73 -3.50 9.02
C GLU A 253 6.01 -3.24 9.82
N TYR A 254 6.38 -1.96 9.96
CA TYR A 254 7.54 -1.55 10.74
C TYR A 254 7.35 -1.80 12.24
N CYS A 255 6.18 -1.48 12.79
CA CYS A 255 5.86 -1.79 14.17
C CYS A 255 5.90 -3.29 14.45
N TRP A 256 5.29 -4.11 13.59
CA TRP A 256 5.35 -5.57 13.73
C TRP A 256 6.79 -6.12 13.66
N PHE A 257 7.62 -5.53 12.78
CA PHE A 257 9.05 -5.87 12.72
C PHE A 257 9.77 -5.52 14.04
N LYS A 258 9.58 -4.31 14.57
CA LYS A 258 10.21 -3.87 15.84
C LYS A 258 9.75 -4.71 17.03
N MET A 259 8.50 -5.17 17.03
CA MET A 259 7.93 -6.05 18.06
C MET A 259 8.35 -7.51 17.89
N GLY A 260 8.98 -7.90 16.79
CA GLY A 260 9.24 -9.31 16.47
C GLY A 260 7.97 -10.14 16.29
N ALA A 261 6.86 -9.50 15.87
CA ALA A 261 5.56 -10.15 15.79
C ALA A 261 5.57 -11.33 14.79
N THR A 262 4.99 -12.45 15.20
CA THR A 262 4.85 -13.65 14.37
C THR A 262 3.53 -13.73 13.64
N GLU A 263 2.54 -12.98 14.10
CA GLU A 263 1.20 -12.87 13.53
C GLU A 263 0.70 -11.43 13.56
N LYS A 264 -0.33 -11.13 12.76
CA LYS A 264 -0.95 -9.80 12.71
C LYS A 264 -1.62 -9.51 14.04
N CYS A 265 -1.22 -8.43 14.68
CA CYS A 265 -1.72 -8.02 15.99
C CYS A 265 -2.02 -6.51 16.00
N LEU A 266 -2.83 -6.10 16.97
CA LEU A 266 -3.13 -4.70 17.23
C LEU A 266 -1.87 -3.96 17.66
N ILE A 267 -1.76 -2.71 17.21
CA ILE A 267 -0.73 -1.78 17.66
C ILE A 267 -1.44 -0.70 18.48
N PRO A 268 -1.07 -0.52 19.75
CA PRO A 268 -1.69 0.51 20.58
C PRO A 268 -1.65 1.88 19.87
N SER A 269 -2.73 2.63 19.97
CA SER A 269 -2.86 3.97 19.39
C SER A 269 -2.84 4.07 17.86
N LYS A 270 -2.82 2.97 17.08
CA LYS A 270 -2.84 3.01 15.62
C LYS A 270 -3.99 2.18 15.03
N THR A 271 -4.49 2.59 13.89
CA THR A 271 -5.45 1.77 13.11
C THR A 271 -4.70 0.63 12.43
N VAL A 272 -5.14 -0.62 12.70
CA VAL A 272 -4.63 -1.84 12.06
C VAL A 272 -5.79 -2.54 11.38
N ASN A 273 -5.98 -2.28 10.09
CA ASN A 273 -7.15 -2.75 9.33
C ASN A 273 -7.30 -4.28 9.31
N GLU A 274 -6.18 -5.01 9.35
CA GLU A 274 -6.16 -6.47 9.34
C GLU A 274 -6.67 -7.12 10.62
N CYS A 275 -6.74 -6.37 11.72
CA CYS A 275 -7.18 -6.86 13.02
C CYS A 275 -8.63 -6.47 13.35
N GLY A 276 -9.37 -5.90 12.38
CA GLY A 276 -10.75 -5.48 12.55
C GLY A 276 -10.89 -4.04 13.03
N VAL A 277 -12.10 -3.66 13.48
CA VAL A 277 -12.39 -2.29 13.90
C VAL A 277 -11.64 -1.95 15.19
N ASN A 278 -10.73 -1.00 15.12
CA ASN A 278 -10.02 -0.48 16.27
C ASN A 278 -10.60 0.87 16.67
N THR A 279 -11.01 1.00 17.89
CA THR A 279 -11.14 2.33 18.49
C THR A 279 -9.72 2.83 18.77
N VAL A 280 -9.24 3.76 17.94
CA VAL A 280 -7.93 4.35 18.16
C VAL A 280 -8.01 5.31 19.33
N LEU A 281 -7.33 4.98 20.42
CA LEU A 281 -7.30 5.82 21.61
C LEU A 281 -6.65 7.19 21.29
N PRO A 282 -7.16 8.27 21.87
CA PRO A 282 -6.46 9.55 21.84
C PRO A 282 -5.02 9.38 22.32
N ILE A 283 -4.09 10.09 21.73
CA ILE A 283 -2.72 10.19 22.23
C ILE A 283 -2.41 11.63 22.59
N GLU A 284 -1.83 11.82 23.75
CA GLU A 284 -1.19 13.07 24.14
C GLU A 284 0.24 13.05 23.63
N ASN A 285 0.48 13.56 22.44
CA ASN A 285 1.80 13.65 21.83
C ASN A 285 1.95 15.04 21.20
N GLU A 286 2.62 15.93 21.92
CA GLU A 286 2.82 17.31 21.48
C GLU A 286 3.51 17.39 20.12
N LEU A 287 4.54 16.55 19.88
CA LEU A 287 5.28 16.56 18.63
C LEU A 287 4.35 16.22 17.46
N TYR A 288 3.55 15.16 17.60
CA TYR A 288 2.56 14.78 16.60
C TYR A 288 1.55 15.91 16.34
N ASN A 289 1.04 16.52 17.40
CA ASN A 289 0.07 17.62 17.27
C ASN A 289 0.67 18.84 16.56
N LYS A 290 1.93 19.19 16.84
CA LYS A 290 2.66 20.27 16.17
C LYS A 290 2.94 19.99 14.68
N GLN A 291 2.96 18.73 14.27
CA GLN A 291 3.13 18.34 12.87
C GLN A 291 1.85 18.50 12.03
N ILE A 292 0.68 18.61 12.65
CA ILE A 292 -0.60 18.67 11.94
C ILE A 292 -0.83 20.08 11.38
N VAL A 293 -0.80 20.23 10.08
CA VAL A 293 -1.02 21.51 9.38
C VAL A 293 -2.45 21.64 8.87
N CYS A 294 -3.17 20.53 8.67
CA CYS A 294 -4.55 20.52 8.20
C CYS A 294 -5.29 19.27 8.70
N LYS A 295 -6.60 19.43 8.96
CA LYS A 295 -7.53 18.34 9.24
C LYS A 295 -8.72 18.47 8.31
N ILE A 296 -9.03 17.40 7.59
CA ILE A 296 -10.15 17.28 6.66
C ILE A 296 -11.09 16.22 7.24
N SER A 297 -12.36 16.59 7.48
CA SER A 297 -13.37 15.72 8.11
C SER A 297 -14.58 15.46 7.20
#